data_d4e3ba5dabb9061514a9ee096dc6b70d
#
_entry.id   d4e3ba5dabb9061514a9ee096dc6b70d
#
_cell.length_a   1.000
_cell.length_b   1.000
_cell.length_c   1.000
_cell.angle_alpha   90.00
_cell.angle_beta   90.00
_cell.angle_gamma   90.00
#
_symmetry.space_group_name_H-M   'P 1'
#
loop_
_entity.id
_entity.type
_entity.pdbx_description
1 polymer ?
#
loop_
_entity_poly.entity_id
_entity_poly.type
_entity_poly.pdbx_seq_one_letter_code
_entity_poly.pdbx_strand_id
1 'polypeptide(L)'
;NTGGILAISGLKIKDNAFSDVSSNIMFNSYTVGSVIKGASNTVGYLNNVILKGQKIRDGCVKIHYVPKKCSFKDLGYLDDITALKQSSNYYQFMTAIKLTGNTYKYNMDLPVTVNDFNKYRDVFAMFGLGSSTEIDFPRENTGIKGSTISSDLYLNLAIGQYDTYTPLQILNYINTIANNGVRYKLS
;
A
#
# COMPACT_ATOMS: atom_id res chain seq x y z
N ASN A 1 17.44 -5.31 16.44
CA ASN A 1 17.58 -4.29 15.39
C ASN A 1 18.73 -4.60 14.43
N THR A 2 18.76 -5.83 13.90
CA THR A 2 19.82 -6.29 13.00
C THR A 2 19.27 -6.79 11.65
N GLY A 3 17.97 -6.95 11.52
CA GLY A 3 17.34 -7.61 10.36
C GLY A 3 17.30 -9.14 10.49
N GLY A 4 17.88 -9.70 11.55
CA GLY A 4 17.89 -11.14 11.79
C GLY A 4 16.48 -11.70 12.01
N ILE A 5 16.13 -12.73 11.24
CA ILE A 5 14.85 -13.44 11.36
C ILE A 5 15.04 -14.58 12.37
N LEU A 6 14.36 -14.50 13.50
CA LEU A 6 14.46 -15.49 14.56
C LEU A 6 13.58 -16.72 14.33
N ALA A 7 12.45 -16.55 13.64
CA ALA A 7 11.52 -17.63 13.32
C ALA A 7 10.61 -17.25 12.15
N ILE A 8 10.24 -18.23 11.35
CA ILE A 8 9.20 -18.14 10.33
C ILE A 8 8.21 -19.29 10.55
N SER A 9 6.94 -18.99 10.72
CA SER A 9 5.89 -20.00 10.86
C SER A 9 4.60 -19.54 10.20
N GLY A 10 4.00 -20.38 9.41
CA GLY A 10 2.72 -20.16 8.76
C GLY A 10 1.84 -21.40 8.86
N LEU A 11 0.62 -21.25 9.35
CA LEU A 11 -0.37 -22.31 9.43
C LEU A 11 -1.59 -21.97 8.59
N LYS A 12 -2.09 -22.95 7.85
CA LYS A 12 -3.35 -22.88 7.13
C LYS A 12 -4.32 -23.89 7.72
N ILE A 13 -5.54 -23.43 7.95
CA ILE A 13 -6.66 -24.31 8.36
C ILE A 13 -7.51 -24.56 7.14
N LYS A 14 -7.72 -25.83 6.81
CA LYS A 14 -8.67 -26.28 5.80
C LYS A 14 -9.35 -27.58 6.32
N ASP A 15 -10.67 -27.63 6.25
CA ASP A 15 -11.46 -28.79 6.66
C ASP A 15 -11.10 -29.31 8.07
N ASN A 16 -10.94 -28.37 9.02
CA ASN A 16 -10.49 -28.61 10.41
C ASN A 16 -9.10 -29.25 10.57
N ALA A 17 -8.31 -29.31 9.52
CA ALA A 17 -6.92 -29.79 9.57
C ALA A 17 -5.94 -28.60 9.44
N PHE A 18 -4.83 -28.68 10.20
CA PHE A 18 -3.73 -27.73 10.10
C PHE A 18 -2.69 -28.23 9.09
N SER A 19 -2.21 -27.34 8.25
CA SER A 19 -1.08 -27.61 7.36
C SER A 19 -0.02 -26.51 7.54
N ASP A 20 1.24 -26.90 7.53
CA ASP A 20 2.36 -25.97 7.51
C ASP A 20 2.44 -25.31 6.11
N VAL A 21 2.42 -23.99 6.12
CA VAL A 21 2.57 -23.15 4.93
C VAL A 21 3.64 -22.06 5.14
N SER A 22 4.62 -22.33 6.00
CA SER A 22 5.66 -21.36 6.36
C SER A 22 6.42 -20.84 5.14
N SER A 23 6.63 -21.67 4.10
CA SER A 23 7.23 -21.25 2.84
C SER A 23 6.42 -20.16 2.10
N ASN A 24 5.10 -20.09 2.30
CA ASN A 24 4.26 -19.07 1.66
C ASN A 24 4.60 -17.65 2.11
N ILE A 25 5.27 -17.49 3.26
CA ILE A 25 5.72 -16.19 3.77
C ILE A 25 6.74 -15.55 2.82
N MET A 26 7.55 -16.35 2.16
CA MET A 26 8.57 -15.90 1.21
C MET A 26 8.12 -16.01 -0.26
N PHE A 27 7.27 -16.98 -0.59
CA PHE A 27 7.01 -17.35 -1.98
C PHE A 27 5.64 -16.92 -2.49
N ASN A 28 4.64 -16.72 -1.63
CA ASN A 28 3.33 -16.27 -2.06
C ASN A 28 3.16 -14.79 -1.81
N SER A 29 2.56 -14.10 -2.79
CA SER A 29 2.24 -12.68 -2.68
C SER A 29 0.74 -12.44 -2.74
N TYR A 30 0.29 -11.43 -2.04
CA TYR A 30 -1.12 -11.09 -1.84
C TYR A 30 -1.35 -9.59 -2.02
N THR A 31 -2.54 -9.18 -2.42
CA THR A 31 -2.98 -7.80 -2.24
C THR A 31 -3.13 -7.53 -0.74
N VAL A 32 -2.43 -6.53 -0.24
CA VAL A 32 -2.25 -6.32 1.21
C VAL A 32 -3.29 -5.40 1.83
N GLY A 33 -4.09 -4.75 0.98
CA GLY A 33 -5.13 -3.83 1.44
C GLY A 33 -4.56 -2.69 2.29
N SER A 34 -5.30 -2.29 3.29
CA SER A 34 -5.02 -1.09 4.09
C SER A 34 -3.70 -1.07 4.84
N VAL A 35 -2.99 -2.19 4.94
CA VAL A 35 -1.63 -2.22 5.52
C VAL A 35 -0.69 -1.27 4.76
N ILE A 36 -0.87 -1.09 3.44
CA ILE A 36 -0.04 -0.23 2.60
C ILE A 36 -0.16 1.26 2.92
N LYS A 37 -1.22 1.71 3.59
CA LYS A 37 -1.58 3.14 3.70
C LYS A 37 -0.53 4.00 4.40
N GLY A 38 0.29 3.44 5.27
CA GLY A 38 1.45 4.16 5.82
C GLY A 38 2.44 4.55 4.73
N ALA A 39 2.79 3.61 3.84
CA ALA A 39 3.63 3.89 2.69
C ALA A 39 2.94 4.86 1.71
N SER A 40 1.63 4.72 1.48
CA SER A 40 0.85 5.63 0.63
C SER A 40 0.84 7.08 1.17
N ASN A 41 0.73 7.26 2.49
CA ASN A 41 0.88 8.59 3.10
C ASN A 41 2.29 9.16 2.88
N THR A 42 3.32 8.31 2.96
CA THR A 42 4.70 8.74 2.67
C THR A 42 4.85 9.23 1.23
N VAL A 43 4.20 8.58 0.25
CA VAL A 43 4.14 9.08 -1.14
C VAL A 43 3.55 10.50 -1.16
N GLY A 44 2.45 10.70 -0.46
CA GLY A 44 1.79 12.02 -0.38
C GLY A 44 2.66 13.10 0.25
N TYR A 45 3.41 12.77 1.31
CA TYR A 45 4.34 13.72 1.95
C TYR A 45 5.52 14.07 1.06
N LEU A 46 6.17 13.07 0.45
CA LEU A 46 7.33 13.28 -0.41
C LEU A 46 7.01 14.10 -1.67
N ASN A 47 5.76 14.06 -2.11
CA ASN A 47 5.28 14.84 -3.25
C ASN A 47 4.54 16.13 -2.84
N ASN A 48 4.53 16.50 -1.56
CA ASN A 48 3.89 17.71 -1.02
C ASN A 48 2.38 17.82 -1.31
N VAL A 49 1.68 16.71 -1.48
CA VAL A 49 0.22 16.66 -1.68
C VAL A 49 -0.56 16.38 -0.40
N ILE A 50 0.13 15.93 0.64
CA ILE A 50 -0.39 15.85 2.02
C ILE A 50 0.29 16.94 2.85
N LEU A 51 -0.53 17.77 3.50
CA LEU A 51 -0.08 18.77 4.47
C LEU A 51 -0.45 18.26 5.87
N LYS A 52 0.52 18.19 6.79
CA LYS A 52 0.33 17.74 8.17
C LYS A 52 -0.82 18.50 8.85
N GLY A 53 -1.75 17.77 9.42
CA GLY A 53 -2.90 18.31 10.15
C GLY A 53 -3.98 18.94 9.28
N GLN A 54 -3.79 18.99 7.95
CA GLN A 54 -4.84 19.49 7.05
C GLN A 54 -6.05 18.54 7.07
N LYS A 55 -7.18 19.07 7.50
CA LYS A 55 -8.43 18.30 7.55
C LYS A 55 -9.14 18.32 6.21
N ILE A 56 -9.62 17.16 5.79
CA ILE A 56 -10.57 17.00 4.71
C ILE A 56 -11.82 16.27 5.20
N ARG A 57 -12.96 16.54 4.59
CA ARG A 57 -14.21 15.81 4.86
C ARG A 57 -14.13 14.45 4.14
N ASP A 58 -14.31 13.36 4.87
CA ASP A 58 -14.39 12.02 4.28
C ASP A 58 -15.62 11.89 3.37
N GLY A 59 -15.55 10.98 2.40
CA GLY A 59 -16.63 10.83 1.45
C GLY A 59 -16.37 9.73 0.42
N CYS A 60 -16.79 10.00 -0.80
CA CYS A 60 -16.63 9.10 -1.93
C CYS A 60 -16.03 9.84 -3.12
N VAL A 61 -15.21 9.15 -3.91
CA VAL A 61 -14.83 9.61 -5.24
C VAL A 61 -15.65 8.90 -6.31
N LYS A 62 -16.03 9.66 -7.34
CA LYS A 62 -16.58 9.15 -8.58
C LYS A 62 -15.75 9.71 -9.72
N ILE A 63 -15.07 8.82 -10.42
CA ILE A 63 -14.31 9.11 -11.64
C ILE A 63 -15.11 8.54 -12.82
N HIS A 64 -15.01 9.19 -13.97
CA HIS A 64 -15.69 8.75 -15.18
C HIS A 64 -15.28 7.31 -15.54
N TYR A 65 -16.25 6.49 -15.91
CA TYR A 65 -16.10 5.04 -16.16
C TYR A 65 -15.57 4.18 -15.00
N VAL A 66 -15.39 4.74 -13.80
CA VAL A 66 -14.97 3.98 -12.62
C VAL A 66 -16.16 3.86 -11.65
N PRO A 67 -16.39 2.70 -11.03
CA PRO A 67 -17.37 2.57 -9.96
C PRO A 67 -17.10 3.57 -8.84
N LYS A 68 -18.16 4.06 -8.19
CA LYS A 68 -18.04 4.95 -7.02
C LYS A 68 -17.26 4.25 -5.91
N LYS A 69 -16.21 4.90 -5.39
CA LYS A 69 -15.33 4.38 -4.35
C LYS A 69 -15.47 5.22 -3.09
N CYS A 70 -15.67 4.56 -1.95
CA CYS A 70 -15.89 5.21 -0.66
C CYS A 70 -15.00 4.60 0.44
N SER A 71 -14.89 5.29 1.56
CA SER A 71 -14.54 4.67 2.83
C SER A 71 -15.66 3.69 3.24
N PHE A 72 -15.37 2.79 4.17
CA PHE A 72 -16.34 1.76 4.61
C PHE A 72 -17.56 2.36 5.35
N LYS A 73 -17.44 3.58 5.86
CA LYS A 73 -18.51 4.42 6.43
C LYS A 73 -18.11 5.88 6.32
N ASP A 74 -18.99 6.80 6.68
CA ASP A 74 -18.67 8.22 6.84
C ASP A 74 -17.78 8.41 8.10
N LEU A 75 -16.59 8.90 7.91
CA LEU A 75 -15.58 9.09 8.96
C LEU A 75 -15.47 10.55 9.45
N GLY A 76 -16.27 11.46 8.90
CA GLY A 76 -16.27 12.87 9.27
C GLY A 76 -15.06 13.65 8.71
N TYR A 77 -14.53 14.60 9.49
CA TYR A 77 -13.34 15.35 9.13
C TYR A 77 -12.09 14.61 9.62
N LEU A 78 -11.14 14.37 8.72
CA LEU A 78 -9.92 13.62 8.97
C LEU A 78 -8.72 14.46 8.55
N ASP A 79 -7.70 14.50 9.41
CA ASP A 79 -6.33 14.84 9.03
C ASP A 79 -5.55 13.58 8.64
N ASP A 80 -4.29 13.73 8.29
CA ASP A 80 -3.39 12.66 7.87
C ASP A 80 -3.26 11.51 8.89
N ILE A 81 -3.19 11.84 10.18
CA ILE A 81 -3.05 10.86 11.28
C ILE A 81 -4.36 10.12 11.51
N THR A 82 -5.46 10.86 11.62
CA THR A 82 -6.77 10.26 11.87
C THR A 82 -7.28 9.48 10.66
N ALA A 83 -6.95 9.88 9.44
CA ALA A 83 -7.23 9.13 8.23
C ALA A 83 -6.51 7.77 8.21
N LEU A 84 -5.24 7.73 8.64
CA LEU A 84 -4.50 6.47 8.77
C LEU A 84 -5.07 5.61 9.91
N LYS A 85 -5.31 6.18 11.08
CA LYS A 85 -5.90 5.50 12.24
C LYS A 85 -7.25 4.87 11.92
N GLN A 86 -8.10 5.56 11.14
CA GLN A 86 -9.43 5.10 10.76
C GLN A 86 -9.45 4.36 9.42
N SER A 87 -8.29 4.19 8.80
CA SER A 87 -8.15 3.49 7.53
C SER A 87 -9.03 4.06 6.41
N SER A 88 -9.12 5.41 6.29
CA SER A 88 -9.91 6.05 5.25
C SER A 88 -9.38 5.69 3.86
N ASN A 89 -10.24 5.13 3.01
CA ASN A 89 -9.95 4.94 1.60
C ASN A 89 -10.06 6.27 0.84
N TYR A 90 -11.04 7.09 1.19
CA TYR A 90 -11.25 8.38 0.54
C TYR A 90 -10.02 9.27 0.65
N TYR A 91 -9.39 9.32 1.83
CA TYR A 91 -8.17 10.11 2.02
C TYR A 91 -7.06 9.68 1.04
N GLN A 92 -6.88 8.36 0.85
CA GLN A 92 -5.90 7.83 -0.10
C GLN A 92 -6.28 8.13 -1.56
N PHE A 93 -7.56 8.04 -1.91
CA PHE A 93 -8.02 8.40 -3.25
C PHE A 93 -7.79 9.88 -3.56
N MET A 94 -8.05 10.78 -2.60
CA MET A 94 -7.79 12.20 -2.76
C MET A 94 -6.29 12.49 -2.90
N THR A 95 -5.45 11.78 -2.14
CA THR A 95 -3.99 11.85 -2.28
C THR A 95 -3.56 11.40 -3.67
N ALA A 96 -4.07 10.26 -4.15
CA ALA A 96 -3.76 9.72 -5.47
C ALA A 96 -4.16 10.69 -6.60
N ILE A 97 -5.35 11.29 -6.51
CA ILE A 97 -5.81 12.29 -7.50
C ILE A 97 -4.89 13.51 -7.50
N LYS A 98 -4.53 14.05 -6.34
CA LYS A 98 -3.60 15.18 -6.23
C LYS A 98 -2.22 14.87 -6.80
N LEU A 99 -1.72 13.63 -6.66
CA LEU A 99 -0.43 13.18 -7.21
C LEU A 99 -0.38 13.24 -8.74
N THR A 100 -1.53 13.16 -9.43
CA THR A 100 -1.61 13.36 -10.88
C THR A 100 -1.64 14.86 -11.28
N GLY A 101 -1.55 15.77 -10.31
CA GLY A 101 -1.68 17.21 -10.53
C GLY A 101 -3.13 17.70 -10.66
N ASN A 102 -4.11 16.84 -10.47
CA ASN A 102 -5.52 17.17 -10.62
C ASN A 102 -6.19 17.58 -9.29
N THR A 103 -7.18 18.46 -9.39
CA THR A 103 -8.13 18.73 -8.31
C THR A 103 -9.40 17.93 -8.55
N TYR A 104 -9.82 17.17 -7.55
CA TYR A 104 -11.01 16.32 -7.67
C TYR A 104 -12.27 17.12 -7.98
N LYS A 105 -13.00 16.66 -9.00
CA LYS A 105 -14.39 17.06 -9.30
C LYS A 105 -15.21 15.79 -9.53
N TYR A 106 -16.48 15.82 -9.11
CA TYR A 106 -17.38 14.69 -9.30
C TYR A 106 -17.46 14.26 -10.77
N ASN A 107 -17.32 12.97 -11.03
CA ASN A 107 -17.39 12.34 -12.35
C ASN A 107 -16.36 12.88 -13.37
N MET A 108 -15.22 13.41 -12.90
CA MET A 108 -14.13 13.87 -13.78
C MET A 108 -13.42 12.71 -14.48
N ASP A 109 -12.81 12.99 -15.61
CA ASP A 109 -11.79 12.12 -16.17
C ASP A 109 -10.52 12.21 -15.33
N LEU A 110 -9.87 11.07 -15.08
CA LEU A 110 -8.60 11.00 -14.40
C LEU A 110 -7.60 10.26 -15.29
N PRO A 111 -6.97 10.94 -16.24
CA PRO A 111 -5.92 10.33 -17.04
C PRO A 111 -4.74 9.98 -16.12
N VAL A 112 -4.26 8.75 -16.22
CA VAL A 112 -3.13 8.24 -15.46
C VAL A 112 -2.11 7.61 -16.39
N THR A 113 -0.85 7.68 -16.02
CA THR A 113 0.28 7.16 -16.79
C THR A 113 1.07 6.15 -15.96
N VAL A 114 1.98 5.41 -16.60
CA VAL A 114 2.95 4.55 -15.90
C VAL A 114 3.73 5.35 -14.84
N ASN A 115 4.06 6.61 -15.13
CA ASN A 115 4.80 7.46 -14.19
C ASN A 115 4.02 7.74 -12.90
N ASP A 116 2.70 7.86 -12.97
CA ASP A 116 1.87 8.06 -11.78
C ASP A 116 1.89 6.81 -10.88
N PHE A 117 1.84 5.61 -11.48
CA PHE A 117 2.02 4.35 -10.74
C PHE A 117 3.43 4.26 -10.14
N ASN A 118 4.46 4.70 -10.86
CA ASN A 118 5.84 4.64 -10.39
C ASN A 118 6.08 5.56 -9.19
N LYS A 119 5.41 6.70 -9.08
CA LYS A 119 5.46 7.54 -7.85
C LYS A 119 5.13 6.74 -6.59
N TYR A 120 4.16 5.84 -6.65
CA TYR A 120 3.85 4.93 -5.55
C TYR A 120 4.91 3.84 -5.40
N ARG A 121 5.23 3.15 -6.50
CA ARG A 121 6.12 1.99 -6.51
C ARG A 121 7.54 2.31 -6.07
N ASP A 122 8.04 3.49 -6.42
CA ASP A 122 9.38 3.93 -6.01
C ASP A 122 9.44 4.13 -4.50
N VAL A 123 8.43 4.77 -3.90
CA VAL A 123 8.36 4.93 -2.45
C VAL A 123 8.09 3.58 -1.76
N PHE A 124 7.26 2.74 -2.32
CA PHE A 124 7.00 1.39 -1.80
C PHE A 124 8.29 0.55 -1.79
N ALA A 125 9.13 0.67 -2.83
CA ALA A 125 10.42 0.01 -2.90
C ALA A 125 11.40 0.51 -1.81
N MET A 126 11.34 1.77 -1.40
CA MET A 126 12.13 2.27 -0.26
C MET A 126 11.81 1.53 1.04
N PHE A 127 10.58 1.08 1.20
CA PHE A 127 10.13 0.23 2.32
C PHE A 127 10.39 -1.26 2.11
N GLY A 128 10.94 -1.68 0.96
CA GLY A 128 11.17 -3.09 0.62
C GLY A 128 9.98 -3.77 -0.05
N LEU A 129 8.92 -3.02 -0.40
CA LEU A 129 7.74 -3.56 -1.09
C LEU A 129 7.98 -3.62 -2.60
N GLY A 130 7.74 -4.78 -3.21
CA GLY A 130 7.96 -4.98 -4.65
C GLY A 130 9.44 -5.01 -5.08
N SER A 131 10.35 -5.22 -4.12
CA SER A 131 11.78 -5.37 -4.32
C SER A 131 12.30 -6.54 -3.48
N SER A 132 13.55 -6.99 -3.73
CA SER A 132 14.18 -8.00 -2.90
C SER A 132 14.31 -7.53 -1.45
N THR A 133 14.08 -8.45 -0.51
CA THR A 133 14.36 -8.24 0.91
C THR A 133 15.83 -8.48 1.24
N GLU A 134 16.57 -9.01 0.27
CA GLU A 134 17.98 -9.41 0.39
C GLU A 134 18.21 -10.48 1.46
N ILE A 135 17.17 -11.24 1.81
CA ILE A 135 17.29 -12.36 2.74
C ILE A 135 18.32 -13.35 2.22
N ASP A 136 19.12 -13.91 3.15
CA ASP A 136 20.09 -14.97 2.84
C ASP A 136 19.39 -16.31 2.55
N PHE A 137 18.65 -16.32 1.44
CA PHE A 137 17.93 -17.49 0.95
C PHE A 137 18.01 -17.54 -0.59
N PRO A 138 18.18 -18.72 -1.20
CA PRO A 138 18.46 -18.84 -2.65
C PRO A 138 17.42 -18.24 -3.58
N ARG A 139 16.18 -18.12 -3.14
CA ARG A 139 15.05 -17.56 -3.92
C ARG A 139 14.05 -16.88 -3.00
N GLU A 140 13.53 -15.76 -3.44
CA GLU A 140 12.36 -15.09 -2.86
C GLU A 140 11.43 -14.60 -3.97
N ASN A 141 10.16 -14.41 -3.64
CA ASN A 141 9.21 -13.74 -4.50
C ASN A 141 9.17 -12.26 -4.14
N THR A 142 9.35 -11.38 -5.11
CA THR A 142 9.32 -9.92 -4.90
C THR A 142 7.93 -9.30 -5.08
N GLY A 143 6.89 -10.13 -5.18
CA GLY A 143 5.54 -9.69 -5.48
C GLY A 143 5.29 -9.50 -6.97
N ILE A 144 4.09 -9.06 -7.31
CA ILE A 144 3.67 -8.81 -8.70
C ILE A 144 3.28 -7.34 -8.84
N LYS A 145 3.93 -6.65 -9.75
CA LYS A 145 3.54 -5.31 -10.21
C LYS A 145 2.56 -5.45 -11.37
N GLY A 146 1.34 -4.99 -11.19
CA GLY A 146 0.33 -5.04 -12.25
C GLY A 146 0.77 -4.21 -13.47
N SER A 147 0.46 -4.69 -14.66
CA SER A 147 0.86 -4.07 -15.93
C SER A 147 -0.22 -3.18 -16.55
N THR A 148 -1.48 -3.36 -16.16
CA THR A 148 -2.60 -2.57 -16.70
C THR A 148 -2.63 -1.17 -16.08
N ILE A 149 -2.70 -0.15 -16.92
CA ILE A 149 -2.75 1.26 -16.51
C ILE A 149 -4.18 1.78 -16.70
N SER A 150 -4.85 2.06 -15.59
CA SER A 150 -6.18 2.69 -15.58
C SER A 150 -6.40 3.48 -14.30
N SER A 151 -7.30 4.45 -14.34
CA SER A 151 -7.66 5.27 -13.17
C SER A 151 -8.24 4.43 -12.03
N ASP A 152 -9.02 3.38 -12.34
CA ASP A 152 -9.54 2.45 -11.33
C ASP A 152 -8.43 1.72 -10.57
N LEU A 153 -7.48 1.14 -11.31
CA LEU A 153 -6.37 0.39 -10.75
C LEU A 153 -5.35 1.30 -10.03
N TYR A 154 -5.19 2.53 -10.51
CA TYR A 154 -4.38 3.53 -9.82
C TYR A 154 -4.93 3.88 -8.43
N LEU A 155 -6.24 4.09 -8.32
CA LEU A 155 -6.88 4.29 -7.02
C LEU A 155 -6.78 3.02 -6.14
N ASN A 156 -6.89 1.84 -6.73
CA ASN A 156 -6.72 0.57 -6.03
C ASN A 156 -5.29 0.37 -5.52
N LEU A 157 -4.27 0.81 -6.27
CA LEU A 157 -2.87 0.77 -5.84
C LEU A 157 -2.68 1.56 -4.54
N ALA A 158 -3.25 2.74 -4.45
CA ALA A 158 -3.15 3.61 -3.27
C ALA A 158 -3.69 2.98 -1.97
N ILE A 159 -4.56 1.98 -2.07
CA ILE A 159 -5.16 1.27 -0.92
C ILE A 159 -4.74 -0.22 -0.82
N GLY A 160 -3.73 -0.64 -1.60
CA GLY A 160 -3.17 -1.98 -1.57
C GLY A 160 -4.01 -3.07 -2.22
N GLN A 161 -4.85 -2.72 -3.20
CA GLN A 161 -5.72 -3.64 -3.92
C GLN A 161 -5.33 -3.82 -5.40
N TYR A 162 -4.08 -3.63 -5.75
CA TYR A 162 -3.59 -3.81 -7.12
C TYR A 162 -2.30 -4.62 -7.18
N ASP A 163 -1.17 -4.05 -6.78
CA ASP A 163 0.08 -4.80 -6.71
C ASP A 163 0.03 -5.79 -5.53
N THR A 164 0.82 -6.87 -5.62
CA THR A 164 0.89 -7.89 -4.56
C THR A 164 2.26 -7.91 -3.92
N TYR A 165 2.31 -8.26 -2.64
CA TYR A 165 3.55 -8.33 -1.84
C TYR A 165 3.54 -9.58 -0.98
N THR A 166 4.73 -10.10 -0.66
CA THR A 166 4.87 -11.24 0.24
C THR A 166 4.71 -10.82 1.70
N PRO A 167 4.28 -11.70 2.61
CA PRO A 167 4.28 -11.43 4.04
C PRO A 167 5.65 -10.98 4.57
N LEU A 168 6.74 -11.52 4.02
CA LEU A 168 8.09 -11.10 4.38
C LEU A 168 8.37 -9.63 4.02
N GLN A 169 7.94 -9.18 2.85
CA GLN A 169 8.04 -7.78 2.46
C GLN A 169 7.21 -6.87 3.38
N ILE A 170 6.01 -7.32 3.75
CA ILE A 170 5.16 -6.57 4.70
C ILE A 170 5.81 -6.49 6.07
N LEU A 171 6.41 -7.57 6.55
CA LEU A 171 7.17 -7.56 7.80
C LEU A 171 8.30 -6.52 7.74
N ASN A 172 9.09 -6.53 6.66
CA ASN A 172 10.21 -5.58 6.48
C ASN A 172 9.72 -4.12 6.42
N TYR A 173 8.60 -3.87 5.73
CA TYR A 173 7.95 -2.56 5.68
C TYR A 173 7.54 -2.07 7.08
N ILE A 174 6.83 -2.87 7.86
CA ILE A 174 6.39 -2.49 9.21
C ILE A 174 7.59 -2.33 10.14
N ASN A 175 8.60 -3.20 10.03
CA ASN A 175 9.84 -3.09 10.80
C ASN A 175 10.60 -1.78 10.46
N THR A 176 10.61 -1.38 9.20
CA THR A 176 11.20 -0.09 8.77
C THR A 176 10.50 1.09 9.44
N ILE A 177 9.17 1.08 9.52
CA ILE A 177 8.41 2.12 10.24
C ILE A 177 8.76 2.11 11.73
N ALA A 178 8.70 0.95 12.37
CA ALA A 178 8.98 0.77 13.79
C ALA A 178 10.41 1.17 14.17
N ASN A 179 11.32 1.13 13.22
CA ASN A 179 12.74 1.45 13.36
C ASN A 179 13.08 2.85 12.82
N ASN A 180 12.17 3.80 12.96
CA ASN A 180 12.33 5.20 12.57
C ASN A 180 12.74 5.41 11.10
N GLY A 181 12.28 4.57 10.20
CA GLY A 181 12.55 4.66 8.76
C GLY A 181 13.83 3.96 8.31
N VAL A 182 14.58 3.34 9.21
CA VAL A 182 15.77 2.57 8.85
C VAL A 182 15.38 1.15 8.45
N ARG A 183 15.57 0.82 7.17
CA ARG A 183 15.34 -0.53 6.64
C ARG A 183 16.61 -1.36 6.79
N TYR A 184 16.50 -2.50 7.44
CA TYR A 184 17.57 -3.50 7.50
C TYR A 184 17.42 -4.54 6.38
N LYS A 185 18.55 -5.01 5.89
CA LYS A 185 18.62 -6.27 5.15
C LYS A 185 18.15 -7.39 6.07
N LEU A 186 17.33 -8.31 5.53
CA LEU A 186 16.91 -9.49 6.29
C LEU A 186 17.96 -10.59 6.20
N SER A 187 18.16 -11.34 7.26
CA SER A 187 19.13 -12.43 7.34
C SER A 187 18.66 -13.54 8.28
#